data_b837923e000119bde22093b1b92cfa6b
#
_entry.id   b837923e000119bde22093b1b92cfa6b
#
_cell.length_a   1.000
_cell.length_b   1.000
_cell.length_c   1.000
_cell.angle_alpha   90.00
_cell.angle_beta   90.00
_cell.angle_gamma   90.00
#
_symmetry.space_group_name_H-M   'P 1'
#
loop_
_entity.id
_entity.type
_entity.pdbx_description
1 polymer ?
#
loop_
_entity_poly.entity_id
_entity_poly.type
_entity_poly.pdbx_seq_one_letter_code
_entity_poly.pdbx_strand_id
1 'polypeptide(L)'
;MFYYLNGTVAEIAAGLAVIDCGGVGYACATTNYTLSQLKKVDSARLYTYLHVREDIFELYGFASQQELNSFKMLIGVSGVGPKAALAILSATTPQNLALSIVTEDEKALTAAQGIGKKIAQRIILELKDKLAKEQSSFTVPSGGGRAPL
;
A
#
# COMPACT_ATOMS: atom_id res chain seq x y z
N MET A 1 4.62 -12.14 12.60
CA MET A 1 5.49 -11.60 11.60
C MET A 1 5.73 -10.12 11.87
N PHE A 2 6.30 -9.36 10.95
CA PHE A 2 6.55 -7.95 11.22
C PHE A 2 5.29 -7.15 10.96
N TYR A 3 4.73 -6.52 11.99
CA TYR A 3 3.53 -5.69 11.84
C TYR A 3 3.93 -4.27 11.47
N TYR A 4 4.89 -3.71 12.19
CA TYR A 4 5.46 -2.43 11.86
C TYR A 4 6.91 -2.36 12.35
N LEU A 5 7.65 -1.40 11.78
CA LEU A 5 8.98 -1.04 12.23
C LEU A 5 8.93 0.39 12.76
N ASN A 6 9.53 0.58 13.92
CA ASN A 6 9.57 1.89 14.54
C ASN A 6 11.02 2.22 14.86
N GLY A 7 11.56 3.21 14.18
CA GLY A 7 12.98 3.52 14.36
C GLY A 7 13.37 4.82 13.68
N THR A 8 14.64 4.92 13.31
CA THR A 8 15.21 6.11 12.68
C THR A 8 15.39 5.86 11.20
N VAL A 9 15.04 6.84 10.36
CA VAL A 9 15.25 6.73 8.92
C VAL A 9 16.75 6.85 8.65
N ALA A 10 17.39 5.73 8.32
CA ALA A 10 18.83 5.68 8.08
C ALA A 10 19.19 6.05 6.65
N GLU A 11 18.39 5.60 5.67
CA GLU A 11 18.64 5.87 4.26
C GLU A 11 17.34 6.00 3.52
N ILE A 12 17.36 6.82 2.47
CA ILE A 12 16.25 6.96 1.52
C ILE A 12 16.85 6.86 0.12
N ALA A 13 16.28 5.98 -0.70
CA ALA A 13 16.68 5.82 -2.08
C ALA A 13 15.43 5.64 -2.93
N ALA A 14 15.58 5.55 -4.24
CA ALA A 14 14.44 5.35 -5.11
C ALA A 14 13.74 4.04 -4.76
N GLY A 15 12.48 4.13 -4.34
CA GLY A 15 11.68 2.96 -3.99
C GLY A 15 12.11 2.24 -2.72
N LEU A 16 12.98 2.84 -1.89
CA LEU A 16 13.55 2.15 -0.74
C LEU A 16 13.72 3.09 0.45
N ALA A 17 13.37 2.61 1.62
CA ALA A 17 13.65 3.29 2.87
C ALA A 17 14.28 2.29 3.84
N VAL A 18 15.33 2.70 4.52
CA VAL A 18 15.98 1.87 5.54
C VAL A 18 15.66 2.46 6.91
N ILE A 19 15.06 1.62 7.76
CA ILE A 19 14.71 2.02 9.12
C ILE A 19 15.65 1.30 10.08
N ASP A 20 16.36 2.09 10.88
CA ASP A 20 17.28 1.57 11.88
C ASP A 20 16.52 1.34 13.19
N CYS A 21 16.37 0.10 13.57
CA CYS A 21 15.69 -0.29 14.79
C CYS A 21 16.73 -0.90 15.74
N GLY A 22 17.27 -0.08 16.62
CA GLY A 22 18.22 -0.55 17.62
C GLY A 22 19.51 -1.10 17.04
N GLY A 23 19.97 -0.56 15.92
CA GLY A 23 21.21 -1.00 15.29
C GLY A 23 21.03 -1.98 14.15
N VAL A 24 19.78 -2.41 13.87
CA VAL A 24 19.49 -3.24 12.71
C VAL A 24 18.79 -2.39 11.66
N GLY A 25 19.36 -2.30 10.46
CA GLY A 25 18.77 -1.55 9.37
C GLY A 25 17.87 -2.45 8.53
N TYR A 26 16.57 -2.17 8.53
CA TYR A 26 15.60 -2.91 7.73
C TYR A 26 15.33 -2.16 6.44
N ALA A 27 15.67 -2.78 5.32
CA ALA A 27 15.45 -2.17 4.00
C ALA A 27 14.03 -2.52 3.53
N CYS A 28 13.21 -1.49 3.40
CA CYS A 28 11.80 -1.66 3.01
C CYS A 28 11.59 -1.07 1.61
N ALA A 29 11.09 -1.89 0.69
CA ALA A 29 10.58 -1.39 -0.57
C ALA A 29 9.30 -0.62 -0.28
N THR A 30 9.11 0.51 -0.94
CA THR A 30 8.00 1.38 -0.60
C THR A 30 7.58 2.26 -1.77
N THR A 31 6.54 3.06 -1.55
CA THR A 31 5.96 3.93 -2.55
C THR A 31 6.59 5.33 -2.50
N ASN A 32 6.43 6.07 -3.59
CA ASN A 32 6.83 7.47 -3.62
C ASN A 32 6.08 8.28 -2.56
N TYR A 33 4.81 7.93 -2.31
CA TYR A 33 4.03 8.62 -1.30
C TYR A 33 4.67 8.46 0.08
N THR A 34 4.98 7.22 0.47
CA THR A 34 5.64 6.96 1.75
C THR A 34 6.99 7.67 1.83
N LEU A 35 7.79 7.61 0.75
CA LEU A 35 9.08 8.29 0.74
C LEU A 35 8.93 9.79 0.97
N SER A 36 7.88 10.39 0.44
CA SER A 36 7.63 11.83 0.63
C SER A 36 7.31 12.19 2.08
N GLN A 37 6.90 11.22 2.87
CA GLN A 37 6.58 11.41 4.29
C GLN A 37 7.78 11.21 5.19
N LEU A 38 8.89 10.72 4.66
CA LEU A 38 10.06 10.37 5.45
C LEU A 38 11.15 11.41 5.29
N LYS A 39 11.92 11.57 6.37
CA LYS A 39 13.06 12.47 6.36
C LYS A 39 14.21 11.75 7.05
N LYS A 40 15.38 11.77 6.40
CA LYS A 40 16.57 11.11 6.92
C LYS A 40 16.88 11.62 8.33
N VAL A 41 17.28 10.74 9.20
CA VAL A 41 17.57 10.88 10.62
C VAL A 41 16.37 11.17 11.52
N ASP A 42 15.18 11.33 10.97
CA ASP A 42 13.98 11.48 11.79
C ASP A 42 13.43 10.13 12.22
N SER A 43 12.63 10.14 13.29
CA SER A 43 11.89 8.94 13.69
C SER A 43 10.78 8.65 12.71
N ALA A 44 10.52 7.36 12.48
CA ALA A 44 9.44 6.97 11.60
C ALA A 44 8.90 5.62 11.98
N ARG A 45 7.64 5.39 11.64
CA ARG A 45 7.01 4.08 11.75
C ARG A 45 6.52 3.68 10.37
N LEU A 46 6.91 2.49 9.93
CA LEU A 46 6.40 1.93 8.69
C LEU A 46 5.63 0.67 8.99
N TYR A 47 4.42 0.57 8.46
CA TYR A 47 3.61 -0.64 8.53
C TYR A 47 4.08 -1.59 7.45
N THR A 48 4.34 -2.84 7.80
CA THR A 48 5.12 -3.72 6.95
C THR A 48 4.36 -4.92 6.44
N TYR A 49 4.81 -5.40 5.31
CA TYR A 49 4.37 -6.66 4.72
C TYR A 49 5.62 -7.44 4.30
N LEU A 50 5.75 -8.66 4.80
CA LEU A 50 6.87 -9.52 4.47
C LEU A 50 6.45 -10.48 3.36
N HIS A 51 7.14 -10.41 2.24
CA HIS A 51 6.87 -11.25 1.08
C HIS A 51 7.91 -12.35 1.02
N VAL A 52 7.48 -13.60 1.23
CA VAL A 52 8.36 -14.76 1.26
C VAL A 52 7.91 -15.77 0.23
N ARG A 53 8.83 -16.15 -0.63
CA ARG A 53 8.70 -17.24 -1.60
C ARG A 53 9.94 -18.09 -1.49
N GLU A 54 10.07 -19.15 -2.30
CA GLU A 54 11.25 -20.01 -2.27
C GLU A 54 12.55 -19.24 -2.42
N ASP A 55 12.55 -18.26 -3.34
CA ASP A 55 13.74 -17.49 -3.69
C ASP A 55 13.58 -16.00 -3.42
N ILE A 56 12.53 -15.59 -2.72
CA ILE A 56 12.25 -14.18 -2.43
C ILE A 56 12.01 -13.99 -0.95
N PHE A 57 12.67 -12.99 -0.40
CA PHE A 57 12.49 -12.60 0.99
C PHE A 57 12.60 -11.07 1.03
N GLU A 58 11.48 -10.40 0.85
CA GLU A 58 11.44 -8.94 0.71
C GLU A 58 10.48 -8.31 1.69
N LEU A 59 10.88 -7.16 2.23
CA LEU A 59 10.08 -6.41 3.16
C LEU A 59 9.54 -5.16 2.48
N TYR A 60 8.24 -4.93 2.62
CA TYR A 60 7.57 -3.73 2.10
C TYR A 60 7.09 -2.90 3.27
N GLY A 61 7.22 -1.59 3.18
CA GLY A 61 6.83 -0.71 4.26
C GLY A 61 6.03 0.48 3.77
N PHE A 62 5.10 0.95 4.61
CA PHE A 62 4.17 2.02 4.23
C PHE A 62 3.97 2.97 5.41
N ALA A 63 3.87 4.26 5.12
CA ALA A 63 3.71 5.29 6.14
C ALA A 63 2.38 5.19 6.88
N SER A 64 1.36 4.64 6.23
CA SER A 64 0.04 4.51 6.83
C SER A 64 -0.50 3.10 6.67
N GLN A 65 -1.39 2.73 7.58
CA GLN A 65 -2.08 1.45 7.51
C GLN A 65 -3.02 1.38 6.32
N GLN A 66 -3.58 2.53 5.92
CA GLN A 66 -4.42 2.60 4.73
C GLN A 66 -3.65 2.19 3.48
N GLU A 67 -2.43 2.69 3.34
CA GLU A 67 -1.61 2.35 2.19
C GLU A 67 -1.23 0.87 2.21
N LEU A 68 -0.89 0.34 3.38
CA LEU A 68 -0.62 -1.10 3.52
C LEU A 68 -1.84 -1.93 3.13
N ASN A 69 -3.02 -1.54 3.59
CA ASN A 69 -4.25 -2.27 3.26
C ASN A 69 -4.53 -2.24 1.76
N SER A 70 -4.31 -1.09 1.13
CA SER A 70 -4.45 -0.98 -0.33
C SER A 70 -3.47 -1.89 -1.04
N PHE A 71 -2.23 -1.95 -0.56
CA PHE A 71 -1.21 -2.84 -1.11
C PHE A 71 -1.67 -4.30 -1.03
N LYS A 72 -2.16 -4.71 0.14
CA LYS A 72 -2.64 -6.09 0.34
C LYS A 72 -3.80 -6.43 -0.58
N MET A 73 -4.73 -5.50 -0.78
CA MET A 73 -5.84 -5.71 -1.69
C MET A 73 -5.34 -5.91 -3.12
N LEU A 74 -4.40 -5.08 -3.54
CA LEU A 74 -3.88 -5.14 -4.90
C LEU A 74 -3.15 -6.46 -5.17
N ILE A 75 -2.31 -6.92 -4.25
CA ILE A 75 -1.56 -8.16 -4.48
C ILE A 75 -2.47 -9.40 -4.41
N GLY A 76 -3.68 -9.25 -3.89
CA GLY A 76 -4.67 -10.31 -3.91
C GLY A 76 -5.32 -10.50 -5.27
N VAL A 77 -5.14 -9.54 -6.19
CA VAL A 77 -5.69 -9.64 -7.53
C VAL A 77 -4.77 -10.48 -8.39
N SER A 78 -5.35 -11.44 -9.10
CA SER A 78 -4.59 -12.30 -9.99
C SER A 78 -3.85 -11.47 -11.05
N GLY A 79 -2.56 -11.69 -11.18
CA GLY A 79 -1.73 -10.95 -12.13
C GLY A 79 -1.10 -9.68 -11.55
N VAL A 80 -1.41 -9.32 -10.31
CA VAL A 80 -0.81 -8.15 -9.65
C VAL A 80 0.16 -8.62 -8.59
N GLY A 81 1.44 -8.43 -8.85
CA GLY A 81 2.49 -8.71 -7.87
C GLY A 81 2.85 -7.48 -7.06
N PRO A 82 3.77 -7.62 -6.10
CA PRO A 82 4.17 -6.50 -5.25
C PRO A 82 4.69 -5.28 -6.03
N LYS A 83 5.47 -5.49 -7.07
CA LYS A 83 6.03 -4.37 -7.85
C LYS A 83 4.93 -3.60 -8.58
N ALA A 84 3.97 -4.31 -9.14
CA ALA A 84 2.83 -3.68 -9.80
C ALA A 84 2.00 -2.89 -8.79
N ALA A 85 1.78 -3.46 -7.61
CA ALA A 85 1.04 -2.78 -6.55
C ALA A 85 1.75 -1.50 -6.11
N LEU A 86 3.08 -1.54 -5.96
CA LEU A 86 3.85 -0.34 -5.62
C LEU A 86 3.74 0.73 -6.71
N ALA A 87 3.77 0.32 -7.98
CA ALA A 87 3.64 1.26 -9.09
C ALA A 87 2.29 1.96 -9.05
N ILE A 88 1.23 1.22 -8.78
CA ILE A 88 -0.11 1.79 -8.67
C ILE A 88 -0.18 2.76 -7.50
N LEU A 89 0.30 2.35 -6.34
CA LEU A 89 0.24 3.19 -5.14
C LEU A 89 1.17 4.40 -5.21
N SER A 90 2.19 4.35 -6.05
CA SER A 90 3.05 5.51 -6.30
C SER A 90 2.42 6.51 -7.25
N ALA A 91 1.43 6.09 -8.03
CA ALA A 91 0.75 6.95 -9.00
C ALA A 91 -0.50 7.61 -8.41
N THR A 92 -0.97 7.17 -7.25
CA THR A 92 -2.22 7.66 -6.68
C THR A 92 -2.20 7.52 -5.15
N THR A 93 -3.21 8.09 -4.50
CA THR A 93 -3.39 7.92 -3.06
C THR A 93 -4.36 6.76 -2.81
N PRO A 94 -4.39 6.19 -1.58
CA PRO A 94 -5.37 5.15 -1.28
C PRO A 94 -6.81 5.59 -1.53
N GLN A 95 -7.14 6.84 -1.21
CA GLN A 95 -8.48 7.38 -1.42
C GLN A 95 -8.82 7.47 -2.90
N ASN A 96 -7.90 8.00 -3.70
CA ASN A 96 -8.11 8.13 -5.15
C ASN A 96 -8.14 6.77 -5.83
N LEU A 97 -7.36 5.81 -5.33
CA LEU A 97 -7.39 4.45 -5.84
C LEU A 97 -8.76 3.83 -5.63
N ALA A 98 -9.30 3.93 -4.42
CA ALA A 98 -10.62 3.40 -4.11
C ALA A 98 -11.68 4.04 -5.00
N LEU A 99 -11.61 5.35 -5.17
CA LEU A 99 -12.54 6.07 -6.04
C LEU A 99 -12.43 5.59 -7.49
N SER A 100 -11.21 5.42 -8.00
CA SER A 100 -11.00 4.95 -9.36
C SER A 100 -11.58 3.56 -9.59
N ILE A 101 -11.48 2.69 -8.59
CA ILE A 101 -12.03 1.33 -8.70
C ILE A 101 -13.56 1.39 -8.69
N VAL A 102 -14.15 2.15 -7.77
CA VAL A 102 -15.61 2.25 -7.65
C VAL A 102 -16.23 2.89 -8.88
N THR A 103 -15.57 3.90 -9.45
CA THR A 103 -16.06 4.59 -10.66
C THR A 103 -15.59 3.91 -11.95
N GLU A 104 -14.85 2.81 -11.85
CA GLU A 104 -14.34 2.04 -12.99
C GLU A 104 -13.47 2.87 -13.93
N ASP A 105 -12.61 3.68 -13.35
CA ASP A 105 -11.71 4.56 -14.10
C ASP A 105 -10.42 3.81 -14.48
N GLU A 106 -10.46 3.12 -15.63
CA GLU A 106 -9.32 2.36 -16.12
C GLU A 106 -8.10 3.24 -16.40
N LYS A 107 -8.32 4.45 -16.86
CA LYS A 107 -7.23 5.36 -17.21
C LYS A 107 -6.38 5.72 -15.98
N ALA A 108 -7.04 5.92 -14.86
CA ALA A 108 -6.33 6.22 -13.63
C ALA A 108 -5.39 5.07 -13.23
N LEU A 109 -5.82 3.83 -13.45
CA LEU A 109 -5.01 2.67 -13.12
C LEU A 109 -3.89 2.45 -14.14
N THR A 110 -4.17 2.62 -15.43
CA THR A 110 -3.16 2.42 -16.47
C THR A 110 -2.12 3.54 -16.49
N ALA A 111 -2.36 4.63 -15.78
CA ALA A 111 -1.34 5.67 -15.59
C ALA A 111 -0.14 5.13 -14.82
N ALA A 112 -0.32 4.08 -14.02
CA ALA A 112 0.78 3.46 -13.31
C ALA A 112 1.67 2.69 -14.29
N GLN A 113 2.98 2.82 -14.10
CA GLN A 113 3.94 2.19 -15.00
C GLN A 113 3.80 0.66 -14.96
N GLY A 114 3.71 0.06 -16.14
CA GLY A 114 3.61 -1.38 -16.27
C GLY A 114 2.21 -1.95 -16.08
N ILE A 115 1.21 -1.11 -15.90
CA ILE A 115 -0.18 -1.55 -15.73
C ILE A 115 -0.93 -1.33 -17.02
N GLY A 116 -1.22 -2.43 -17.71
CA GLY A 116 -1.99 -2.40 -18.94
C GLY A 116 -3.49 -2.45 -18.70
N LYS A 117 -4.24 -2.35 -19.79
CA LYS A 117 -5.69 -2.32 -19.74
C LYS A 117 -6.29 -3.58 -19.12
N LYS A 118 -5.74 -4.75 -19.44
CA LYS A 118 -6.26 -6.02 -18.92
C LYS A 118 -6.10 -6.11 -17.39
N ILE A 119 -4.96 -5.70 -16.89
CA ILE A 119 -4.71 -5.71 -15.45
C ILE A 119 -5.62 -4.70 -14.76
N ALA A 120 -5.78 -3.51 -15.34
CA ALA A 120 -6.67 -2.49 -14.78
C ALA A 120 -8.10 -3.00 -14.70
N GLN A 121 -8.59 -3.64 -15.75
CA GLN A 121 -9.93 -4.21 -15.76
C GLN A 121 -10.09 -5.31 -14.72
N ARG A 122 -9.09 -6.14 -14.54
CA ARG A 122 -9.13 -7.21 -13.54
C ARG A 122 -9.15 -6.64 -12.12
N ILE A 123 -8.36 -5.60 -11.86
CA ILE A 123 -8.36 -4.92 -10.57
C ILE A 123 -9.76 -4.40 -10.25
N ILE A 124 -10.37 -3.71 -11.21
CA ILE A 124 -11.72 -3.16 -11.04
C ILE A 124 -12.71 -4.29 -10.77
N LEU A 125 -12.67 -5.34 -11.59
CA LEU A 125 -13.61 -6.45 -11.46
C LEU A 125 -13.52 -7.11 -10.10
N GLU A 126 -12.32 -7.40 -9.62
CA GLU A 126 -12.13 -8.14 -8.38
C GLU A 126 -12.28 -7.28 -7.13
N LEU A 127 -11.94 -5.99 -7.19
CA LEU A 127 -11.94 -5.15 -6.01
C LEU A 127 -13.17 -4.28 -5.84
N LYS A 128 -13.95 -4.05 -6.89
CA LYS A 128 -15.11 -3.18 -6.79
C LYS A 128 -16.12 -3.68 -5.74
N ASP A 129 -16.46 -4.95 -5.81
CA ASP A 129 -17.38 -5.54 -4.84
C ASP A 129 -16.80 -5.54 -3.44
N LYS A 130 -15.51 -5.83 -3.34
CA LYS A 130 -14.83 -5.89 -2.05
C LYS A 130 -14.83 -4.53 -1.36
N LEU A 131 -14.57 -3.47 -2.11
CA LEU A 131 -14.58 -2.12 -1.57
C LEU A 131 -15.98 -1.68 -1.18
N ALA A 132 -16.98 -2.05 -1.96
CA ALA A 132 -18.37 -1.73 -1.63
C ALA A 132 -18.77 -2.38 -0.31
N LYS A 133 -18.37 -3.61 -0.09
CA LYS A 133 -18.65 -4.31 1.18
C LYS A 133 -17.95 -3.65 2.36
N GLU A 134 -16.71 -3.23 2.18
CA GLU A 134 -15.96 -2.56 3.24
C GLU A 134 -16.58 -1.22 3.59
N GLN A 135 -17.00 -0.46 2.58
CA GLN A 135 -17.67 0.81 2.83
C GLN A 135 -18.97 0.62 3.59
N SER A 136 -19.73 -0.40 3.24
CA SER A 136 -20.96 -0.71 3.97
C SER A 136 -20.67 -1.05 5.43
N SER A 137 -19.61 -1.79 5.66
CA SER A 137 -19.19 -2.13 7.03
C SER A 137 -18.79 -0.89 7.81
N PHE A 138 -18.10 0.04 7.16
CA PHE A 138 -17.69 1.28 7.82
C PHE A 138 -18.87 2.20 8.12
N THR A 139 -19.80 2.32 7.20
CA THR A 139 -20.90 3.24 7.37
C THR A 139 -21.83 2.83 8.49
N VAL A 140 -22.03 1.53 8.71
CA VAL A 140 -22.90 1.05 9.78
C VAL A 140 -22.40 1.46 11.16
N PRO A 141 -21.15 1.16 11.52
CA PRO A 141 -20.67 1.58 12.85
C PRO A 141 -20.40 3.06 12.93
N SER A 142 -20.08 3.72 11.85
CA SER A 142 -19.79 5.15 11.90
C SER A 142 -21.04 5.96 12.19
N GLY A 143 -22.19 5.44 11.83
CA GLY A 143 -23.43 6.07 12.23
C GLY A 143 -23.61 6.01 13.72
N GLY A 144 -23.14 5.00 14.31
CA GLY A 144 -23.17 4.86 15.74
C GLY A 144 -21.90 5.34 16.34
N GLY A 145 -21.13 5.36 15.59
CA GLY A 145 -20.10 5.67 16.07
C GLY A 145 -19.26 6.34 16.58
N ARG A 146 -19.49 6.27 16.45
CA ARG A 146 -18.81 6.61 16.87
C ARG A 146 -18.55 6.57 17.92
N ALA A 147 -18.69 6.47 17.78
CA ALA A 147 -18.45 6.56 18.71
C ALA A 147 -17.88 6.01 19.53
N PRO A 148 -18.00 5.86 19.91
CA PRO A 148 -17.39 5.67 20.94
C PRO A 148 -16.23 5.26 21.25
N LEU A 149 -16.22 5.44 21.13
CA LEU A 149 -15.41 5.08 21.49
C LEU A 149 -14.95 5.10 22.02
#